data_4472f9d8fe5cfb00ef1784ccbccf9d69
#
_entry.id   4472f9d8fe5cfb00ef1784ccbccf9d69
#
_cell.length_a   1.000
_cell.length_b   1.000
_cell.length_c   1.000
_cell.angle_alpha   90.00
_cell.angle_beta   90.00
_cell.angle_gamma   90.00
#
_symmetry.space_group_name_H-M   'P 1'
#
loop_
_entity.id
_entity.type
_entity.pdbx_description
1 polymer ?
#
loop_
_entity_poly.entity_id
_entity_poly.type
_entity_poly.pdbx_seq_one_letter_code
_entity_poly.pdbx_strand_id
1 'polypeptide(L)'
;MKRLLLVNSVCGIRSTGRICADIAREYEENGWAVKIAYGRESYVPQECRKWAVRIGTKYDVYLHALLARLWGDHAFGVMRSTRATRRFLKWAEEWRPDAIWLHNIHGYYINAELLFRWIKSRKFEMVKWTLHDCWAFTGGCGYFTLVDCQKWQNKCEKCPRNAAIVKRSIFGTHSESVLARKRKAFTGVEGLVLVAPSKWLADMTRKSYLSCYDVEIVNNKIDSSVFKHRVSDFKEKNGLLNMHVILGVACPWTERKGFSDFIRLSALLPDSYCIVLVGVSEKQIRCLPSNIVGIRRTESAIKLAEIYSAADVFFNPTKEENYPTVNLEARACGCRIVTYDTGGCAETVEGYDKAIVLRGVEKTPEGFRKILDGIVEEPV
;
A
#
# COMPACT_ATOMS: atom_id res chain seq x y z
N MET A 1 -6.02 30.86 -11.58
CA MET A 1 -6.12 29.39 -11.64
C MET A 1 -5.52 28.85 -10.34
N LYS A 2 -6.30 28.14 -9.53
CA LYS A 2 -5.83 27.53 -8.28
C LYS A 2 -4.80 26.43 -8.52
N ARG A 3 -3.91 26.21 -7.55
CA ARG A 3 -2.76 25.30 -7.66
C ARG A 3 -2.78 24.25 -6.56
N LEU A 4 -2.83 22.95 -6.95
CA LEU A 4 -2.77 21.82 -6.03
C LEU A 4 -1.38 21.18 -6.08
N LEU A 5 -0.72 21.06 -4.94
CA LEU A 5 0.53 20.33 -4.77
C LEU A 5 0.27 18.97 -4.11
N LEU A 6 0.42 17.89 -4.86
CA LEU A 6 0.44 16.53 -4.34
C LEU A 6 1.87 16.15 -3.95
N VAL A 7 2.07 15.50 -2.81
CA VAL A 7 3.38 15.00 -2.38
C VAL A 7 3.30 13.51 -2.12
N ASN A 8 4.04 12.71 -2.91
CA ASN A 8 4.05 11.25 -2.78
C ASN A 8 5.45 10.68 -3.06
N SER A 9 5.70 9.45 -2.68
CA SER A 9 6.98 8.78 -2.94
C SER A 9 7.24 8.51 -4.43
N VAL A 10 6.21 8.29 -5.23
CA VAL A 10 6.24 7.95 -6.67
C VAL A 10 5.17 8.73 -7.45
N CYS A 11 5.34 8.88 -8.77
CA CYS A 11 4.40 9.57 -9.63
C CYS A 11 3.87 8.62 -10.71
N GLY A 12 2.55 8.40 -10.75
CA GLY A 12 1.85 7.61 -11.78
C GLY A 12 2.05 6.10 -11.74
N ILE A 13 2.93 5.59 -10.87
CA ILE A 13 3.23 4.16 -10.76
C ILE A 13 2.93 3.62 -9.38
N ARG A 14 2.78 2.30 -9.26
CA ARG A 14 2.35 1.62 -8.03
C ARG A 14 0.97 2.15 -7.56
N SER A 15 0.42 1.57 -6.50
CA SER A 15 -0.90 1.94 -5.98
C SER A 15 -0.99 3.44 -5.65
N THR A 16 -0.14 3.95 -4.75
CA THR A 16 -0.21 5.34 -4.29
C THR A 16 0.09 6.37 -5.39
N GLY A 17 0.97 6.03 -6.34
CA GLY A 17 1.26 6.92 -7.47
C GLY A 17 0.13 7.01 -8.48
N ARG A 18 -0.63 5.91 -8.68
CA ARG A 18 -1.85 5.90 -9.50
C ARG A 18 -2.94 6.74 -8.85
N ILE A 19 -3.17 6.57 -7.55
CA ILE A 19 -4.12 7.40 -6.78
C ILE A 19 -3.79 8.90 -6.95
N CYS A 20 -2.51 9.28 -6.83
CA CYS A 20 -2.11 10.69 -7.05
C CYS A 20 -2.36 11.16 -8.49
N ALA A 21 -2.16 10.30 -9.49
CA ALA A 21 -2.42 10.63 -10.88
C ALA A 21 -3.92 10.81 -11.16
N ASP A 22 -4.77 9.99 -10.54
CA ASP A 22 -6.22 10.09 -10.67
C ASP A 22 -6.76 11.38 -10.02
N ILE A 23 -6.28 11.71 -8.82
CA ILE A 23 -6.57 13.00 -8.17
C ILE A 23 -6.07 14.16 -9.04
N ALA A 24 -4.86 14.06 -9.62
CA ALA A 24 -4.33 15.13 -10.46
C ALA A 24 -5.17 15.35 -11.70
N ARG A 25 -5.69 14.29 -12.32
CA ARG A 25 -6.60 14.37 -13.46
C ARG A 25 -7.92 15.03 -13.09
N GLU A 26 -8.54 14.59 -12.01
CA GLU A 26 -9.80 15.11 -11.51
C GLU A 26 -9.71 16.63 -11.22
N TYR A 27 -8.64 17.07 -10.53
CA TYR A 27 -8.44 18.48 -10.24
C TYR A 27 -8.11 19.33 -11.49
N GLU A 28 -7.34 18.76 -12.43
CA GLU A 28 -7.05 19.45 -13.71
C GLU A 28 -8.31 19.63 -14.54
N GLU A 29 -9.20 18.63 -14.61
CA GLU A 29 -10.50 18.71 -15.26
C GLU A 29 -11.40 19.77 -14.61
N ASN A 30 -11.23 20.03 -13.31
CA ASN A 30 -11.90 21.10 -12.57
C ASN A 30 -11.16 22.46 -12.61
N GLY A 31 -10.22 22.63 -13.53
CA GLY A 31 -9.55 23.89 -13.80
C GLY A 31 -8.42 24.27 -12.84
N TRP A 32 -7.87 23.31 -12.09
CA TRP A 32 -6.70 23.53 -11.24
C TRP A 32 -5.40 23.25 -11.99
N ALA A 33 -4.35 24.00 -11.65
CA ALA A 33 -3.01 23.60 -12.01
C ALA A 33 -2.48 22.59 -10.96
N VAL A 34 -2.04 21.41 -11.40
CA VAL A 34 -1.62 20.35 -10.49
C VAL A 34 -0.14 20.00 -10.67
N LYS A 35 0.56 19.75 -9.57
CA LYS A 35 1.91 19.16 -9.56
C LYS A 35 1.99 18.01 -8.56
N ILE A 36 2.75 16.96 -8.93
CA ILE A 36 3.04 15.79 -8.09
C ILE A 36 4.52 15.78 -7.77
N ALA A 37 4.86 16.19 -6.54
CA ALA A 37 6.23 16.13 -6.03
C ALA A 37 6.55 14.71 -5.57
N TYR A 38 7.64 14.11 -6.12
CA TYR A 38 8.01 12.71 -5.87
C TYR A 38 9.52 12.53 -5.81
N GLY A 39 10.03 11.40 -5.27
CA GLY A 39 11.49 11.24 -5.13
C GLY A 39 12.07 9.85 -5.33
N ARG A 40 11.31 8.78 -5.19
CA ARG A 40 11.90 7.42 -5.14
C ARG A 40 12.24 6.82 -6.50
N GLU A 41 11.28 6.71 -7.39
CA GLU A 41 11.48 6.06 -8.69
C GLU A 41 11.91 7.07 -9.76
N SER A 42 12.60 6.60 -10.78
CA SER A 42 13.01 7.47 -11.90
C SER A 42 12.02 7.43 -13.05
N TYR A 43 11.29 6.34 -13.16
CA TYR A 43 10.31 6.17 -14.22
C TYR A 43 9.02 6.91 -13.82
N VAL A 44 8.51 7.70 -14.75
CA VAL A 44 7.21 8.35 -14.70
C VAL A 44 6.51 8.08 -16.01
N PRO A 45 5.27 7.54 -16.01
CA PRO A 45 4.47 7.35 -17.21
C PRO A 45 4.35 8.64 -18.02
N GLN A 46 4.28 8.52 -19.32
CA GLN A 46 4.30 9.67 -20.25
C GLN A 46 3.17 10.67 -19.93
N GLU A 47 1.98 10.16 -19.66
CA GLU A 47 0.79 10.93 -19.33
C GLU A 47 0.90 11.69 -17.99
N CYS A 48 1.75 11.22 -17.06
CA CYS A 48 1.97 11.85 -15.76
C CYS A 48 3.11 12.86 -15.75
N ARG A 49 3.94 12.94 -16.82
CA ARG A 49 5.14 13.79 -16.86
C ARG A 49 4.80 15.28 -16.68
N LYS A 50 3.66 15.72 -17.20
CA LYS A 50 3.19 17.12 -17.07
C LYS A 50 2.99 17.57 -15.62
N TRP A 51 2.69 16.67 -14.71
CA TRP A 51 2.53 16.94 -13.28
C TRP A 51 3.81 16.74 -12.46
N ALA A 52 4.76 15.99 -12.98
CA ALA A 52 5.90 15.46 -12.22
C ALA A 52 6.92 16.52 -11.80
N VAL A 53 7.22 16.60 -10.50
CA VAL A 53 8.28 17.43 -9.92
C VAL A 53 9.16 16.56 -9.04
N ARG A 54 10.44 16.40 -9.39
CA ARG A 54 11.32 15.50 -8.66
C ARG A 54 11.97 16.17 -7.44
N ILE A 55 11.87 15.51 -6.29
CA ILE A 55 12.57 15.90 -5.05
C ILE A 55 13.90 15.14 -4.97
N GLY A 56 14.99 15.86 -5.14
CA GLY A 56 16.33 15.28 -5.06
C GLY A 56 16.70 14.32 -6.18
N THR A 57 17.76 13.59 -5.97
CA THR A 57 18.35 12.62 -6.89
C THR A 57 18.24 11.19 -6.36
N LYS A 58 18.62 10.20 -7.16
CA LYS A 58 18.76 8.82 -6.70
C LYS A 58 19.78 8.70 -5.57
N TYR A 59 20.86 9.47 -5.63
CA TYR A 59 21.91 9.47 -4.61
C TYR A 59 21.40 10.03 -3.28
N ASP A 60 20.56 11.07 -3.28
CA ASP A 60 19.93 11.59 -2.06
C ASP A 60 19.10 10.52 -1.37
N VAL A 61 18.32 9.75 -2.13
CA VAL A 61 17.50 8.64 -1.61
C VAL A 61 18.39 7.51 -1.05
N TYR A 62 19.44 7.15 -1.79
CA TYR A 62 20.36 6.08 -1.38
C TYR A 62 21.12 6.44 -0.10
N LEU A 63 21.65 7.65 -0.02
CA LEU A 63 22.35 8.17 1.16
C LEU A 63 21.39 8.22 2.37
N HIS A 64 20.16 8.71 2.17
CA HIS A 64 19.17 8.74 3.24
C HIS A 64 18.86 7.31 3.74
N ALA A 65 18.64 6.34 2.84
CA ALA A 65 18.39 4.96 3.20
C ALA A 65 19.57 4.31 3.93
N LEU A 66 20.80 4.57 3.48
CA LEU A 66 22.03 4.09 4.13
C LEU A 66 22.15 4.65 5.55
N LEU A 67 22.01 5.96 5.71
CA LEU A 67 22.08 6.61 7.01
C LEU A 67 20.94 6.13 7.94
N ALA A 68 19.73 5.91 7.43
CA ALA A 68 18.63 5.34 8.19
C ALA A 68 18.93 3.89 8.65
N ARG A 69 19.65 3.13 7.83
CA ARG A 69 20.10 1.77 8.21
C ARG A 69 21.18 1.79 9.29
N LEU A 70 22.06 2.78 9.27
CA LEU A 70 23.11 2.91 10.28
C LEU A 70 22.55 3.38 11.61
N TRP A 71 21.74 4.43 11.63
CA TRP A 71 21.27 5.12 12.83
C TRP A 71 19.77 4.98 13.13
N GLY A 72 19.01 4.20 12.37
CA GLY A 72 17.66 3.77 12.72
C GLY A 72 16.54 4.81 12.63
N ASP A 73 16.66 5.83 11.84
CA ASP A 73 15.68 6.91 11.75
C ASP A 73 14.43 6.60 10.90
N HIS A 74 14.19 5.34 10.56
CA HIS A 74 12.97 4.80 9.90
C HIS A 74 12.32 5.73 8.86
N ALA A 75 13.11 6.31 7.95
CA ALA A 75 12.67 7.21 6.89
C ALA A 75 12.09 8.56 7.36
N PHE A 76 12.12 8.88 8.65
CA PHE A 76 11.67 10.18 9.15
C PHE A 76 12.70 11.29 8.98
N GLY A 77 13.97 10.98 9.18
CA GLY A 77 15.16 11.70 8.76
C GLY A 77 15.34 13.14 9.19
N VAL A 78 15.77 13.39 10.41
CA VAL A 78 16.46 14.63 10.74
C VAL A 78 17.77 14.70 9.99
N MET A 79 18.09 15.84 9.38
CA MET A 79 19.30 16.10 8.58
C MET A 79 19.42 15.34 7.24
N ARG A 80 18.58 14.33 6.99
CA ARG A 80 18.63 13.52 5.77
C ARG A 80 17.68 14.08 4.72
N SER A 81 18.03 13.97 3.46
CA SER A 81 17.34 14.64 2.34
C SER A 81 17.10 16.14 2.54
N THR A 82 17.83 16.78 3.48
CA THR A 82 17.62 18.17 3.87
C THR A 82 17.85 19.14 2.72
N ARG A 83 18.96 18.96 1.98
CA ARG A 83 19.29 19.83 0.83
C ARG A 83 18.26 19.66 -0.30
N ALA A 84 17.88 18.42 -0.60
CA ALA A 84 16.87 18.14 -1.61
C ALA A 84 15.52 18.74 -1.23
N THR A 85 15.11 18.57 0.04
CA THR A 85 13.87 19.15 0.56
C THR A 85 13.88 20.67 0.53
N ARG A 86 14.97 21.33 0.96
CA ARG A 86 15.07 22.80 0.90
C ARG A 86 14.97 23.34 -0.53
N ARG A 87 15.60 22.69 -1.50
CA ARG A 87 15.48 23.08 -2.92
C ARG A 87 14.06 22.91 -3.43
N PHE A 88 13.41 21.79 -3.07
CA PHE A 88 12.01 21.57 -3.40
C PHE A 88 11.09 22.61 -2.76
N LEU A 89 11.29 22.93 -1.47
CA LEU A 89 10.46 23.93 -0.79
C LEU A 89 10.66 25.34 -1.38
N LYS A 90 11.87 25.69 -1.80
CA LYS A 90 12.12 26.94 -2.53
C LYS A 90 11.32 26.98 -3.84
N TRP A 91 11.36 25.91 -4.61
CA TRP A 91 10.53 25.79 -5.82
C TRP A 91 9.03 25.89 -5.49
N ALA A 92 8.56 25.24 -4.41
CA ALA A 92 7.15 25.31 -4.00
C ALA A 92 6.75 26.73 -3.58
N GLU A 93 7.64 27.51 -2.95
CA GLU A 93 7.45 28.92 -2.65
C GLU A 93 7.23 29.76 -3.93
N GLU A 94 8.04 29.51 -4.96
CA GLU A 94 7.94 30.20 -6.24
C GLU A 94 6.66 29.79 -7.00
N TRP A 95 6.28 28.49 -6.91
CA TRP A 95 5.08 27.97 -7.55
C TRP A 95 3.78 28.36 -6.83
N ARG A 96 3.82 28.69 -5.52
CA ARG A 96 2.72 29.20 -4.68
C ARG A 96 1.48 28.31 -4.74
N PRO A 97 1.49 27.09 -4.20
CA PRO A 97 0.30 26.24 -4.12
C PRO A 97 -0.76 26.86 -3.21
N ASP A 98 -2.03 26.84 -3.65
CA ASP A 98 -3.19 27.22 -2.84
C ASP A 98 -3.64 26.07 -1.94
N ALA A 99 -3.40 24.83 -2.38
CA ALA A 99 -3.75 23.61 -1.67
C ALA A 99 -2.58 22.60 -1.67
N ILE A 100 -2.49 21.82 -0.59
CA ILE A 100 -1.52 20.74 -0.49
C ILE A 100 -2.21 19.43 -0.06
N TRP A 101 -1.88 18.34 -0.75
CA TRP A 101 -2.37 17.02 -0.40
C TRP A 101 -1.21 16.03 -0.29
N LEU A 102 -0.92 15.61 0.92
CA LEU A 102 0.13 14.67 1.23
C LEU A 102 -0.37 13.23 1.08
N HIS A 103 0.47 12.35 0.58
CA HIS A 103 0.27 10.92 0.52
C HIS A 103 1.42 10.22 1.26
N ASN A 104 2.22 9.45 0.56
CA ASN A 104 3.32 8.69 1.16
C ASN A 104 4.58 9.56 1.28
N ILE A 105 4.73 10.24 2.41
CA ILE A 105 5.87 11.13 2.70
C ILE A 105 7.06 10.43 3.35
N HIS A 106 7.02 9.11 3.48
CA HIS A 106 8.16 8.28 3.89
C HIS A 106 8.81 7.58 2.69
N GLY A 107 9.97 6.97 2.86
CA GLY A 107 10.68 6.29 1.78
C GLY A 107 11.98 6.96 1.35
N TYR A 108 12.61 7.72 2.25
CA TYR A 108 13.98 8.22 2.11
C TYR A 108 14.19 9.32 1.04
N TYR A 109 13.16 10.04 0.62
CA TYR A 109 13.27 11.05 -0.44
C TYR A 109 13.04 12.49 0.03
N ILE A 110 12.42 12.68 1.17
CA ILE A 110 12.05 13.98 1.74
C ILE A 110 12.36 14.03 3.24
N ASN A 111 12.63 15.20 3.74
CA ASN A 111 12.69 15.49 5.18
C ASN A 111 11.31 15.95 5.65
N ALA A 112 10.55 15.06 6.28
CA ALA A 112 9.19 15.34 6.70
C ALA A 112 9.08 16.45 7.76
N GLU A 113 10.09 16.61 8.64
CA GLU A 113 10.09 17.70 9.62
C GLU A 113 10.18 19.09 8.94
N LEU A 114 11.04 19.23 7.92
CA LEU A 114 11.15 20.47 7.16
C LEU A 114 9.88 20.75 6.36
N LEU A 115 9.29 19.69 5.75
CA LEU A 115 8.03 19.82 5.02
C LEU A 115 6.92 20.35 5.94
N PHE A 116 6.71 19.73 7.11
CA PHE A 116 5.68 20.15 8.04
C PHE A 116 5.94 21.51 8.68
N ARG A 117 7.21 21.87 8.92
CA ARG A 117 7.58 23.23 9.35
C ARG A 117 7.16 24.26 8.30
N TRP A 118 7.41 23.97 7.03
CA TRP A 118 7.01 24.83 5.93
C TRP A 118 5.48 24.92 5.80
N ILE A 119 4.76 23.80 5.90
CA ILE A 119 3.30 23.80 5.88
C ILE A 119 2.74 24.69 7.00
N LYS A 120 3.25 24.56 8.22
CA LYS A 120 2.82 25.38 9.38
C LYS A 120 3.13 26.87 9.23
N SER A 121 4.10 27.25 8.42
CA SER A 121 4.44 28.66 8.17
C SER A 121 3.60 29.31 7.09
N ARG A 122 2.65 28.58 6.50
CA ARG A 122 1.84 29.01 5.37
C ARG A 122 0.34 28.87 5.67
N LYS A 123 -0.45 29.67 4.96
CA LYS A 123 -1.90 29.46 4.89
C LYS A 123 -2.23 28.81 3.57
N PHE A 124 -2.97 27.72 3.64
CA PHE A 124 -3.51 27.00 2.49
C PHE A 124 -5.03 27.01 2.56
N GLU A 125 -5.71 27.01 1.41
CA GLU A 125 -7.16 26.82 1.35
C GLU A 125 -7.54 25.38 1.75
N MET A 126 -6.64 24.42 1.48
CA MET A 126 -6.85 23.01 1.81
C MET A 126 -5.52 22.35 2.17
N VAL A 127 -5.49 21.65 3.30
CA VAL A 127 -4.39 20.75 3.68
C VAL A 127 -4.97 19.37 3.94
N LYS A 128 -4.66 18.39 3.08
CA LYS A 128 -5.06 16.99 3.27
C LYS A 128 -3.86 16.07 3.38
N TRP A 129 -4.01 14.97 4.11
CA TRP A 129 -3.01 13.92 4.18
C TRP A 129 -3.67 12.55 4.15
N THR A 130 -3.52 11.82 3.02
CA THR A 130 -3.97 10.44 2.90
C THR A 130 -2.97 9.50 3.55
N LEU A 131 -3.41 8.78 4.54
CA LEU A 131 -2.64 7.76 5.24
C LEU A 131 -2.79 6.42 4.49
N HIS A 132 -1.71 5.91 3.90
CA HIS A 132 -1.71 4.62 3.20
C HIS A 132 -1.33 3.45 4.10
N ASP A 133 -0.74 3.74 5.25
CA ASP A 133 -0.30 2.81 6.28
C ASP A 133 -0.22 3.52 7.64
N CYS A 134 0.25 2.81 8.67
CA CYS A 134 0.35 3.32 10.03
C CYS A 134 1.63 4.12 10.32
N TRP A 135 2.51 4.31 9.34
CA TRP A 135 3.80 4.96 9.56
C TRP A 135 3.69 6.35 10.20
N ALA A 136 2.66 7.10 9.84
CA ALA A 136 2.47 8.47 10.32
C ALA A 136 2.46 8.56 11.86
N PHE A 137 1.82 7.62 12.53
CA PHE A 137 1.59 7.63 13.98
C PHE A 137 2.34 6.54 14.77
N THR A 138 3.30 5.86 14.12
CA THR A 138 4.16 4.86 14.78
C THR A 138 5.61 5.34 14.89
N GLY A 139 6.43 4.65 15.65
CA GLY A 139 7.87 4.90 15.72
C GLY A 139 8.66 4.46 14.49
N GLY A 140 7.98 4.14 13.35
CA GLY A 140 8.61 3.78 12.08
C GLY A 140 7.97 2.61 11.34
N CYS A 141 7.05 1.89 11.97
CA CYS A 141 6.35 0.77 11.34
C CYS A 141 5.26 1.27 10.39
N GLY A 142 5.15 0.67 9.20
CA GLY A 142 3.96 0.86 8.35
C GLY A 142 2.76 0.07 8.86
N TYR A 143 3.01 -1.04 9.56
CA TYR A 143 1.99 -1.90 10.18
C TYR A 143 2.52 -2.49 11.50
N PHE A 144 1.65 -2.95 12.36
CA PHE A 144 1.99 -3.49 13.69
C PHE A 144 1.14 -4.70 14.10
N THR A 145 0.16 -5.07 13.29
CA THR A 145 -0.83 -6.11 13.61
C THR A 145 -0.21 -7.52 13.65
N LEU A 146 0.83 -7.79 12.87
CA LEU A 146 1.51 -9.10 12.86
C LEU A 146 2.12 -9.48 14.22
N VAL A 147 2.49 -8.51 15.03
CA VAL A 147 3.07 -8.69 16.37
C VAL A 147 2.17 -8.11 17.47
N ASP A 148 0.94 -7.78 17.13
CA ASP A 148 -0.07 -7.17 18.02
C ASP A 148 0.49 -6.06 18.93
N CYS A 149 1.25 -5.14 18.36
CA CYS A 149 1.93 -4.08 19.08
C CYS A 149 1.01 -2.89 19.33
N GLN A 150 0.74 -2.57 20.58
CA GLN A 150 -0.06 -1.39 20.98
C GLN A 150 0.79 -0.20 21.48
N LYS A 151 2.13 -0.31 21.48
CA LYS A 151 3.04 0.69 22.05
C LYS A 151 3.02 2.05 21.32
N TRP A 152 2.63 2.05 20.06
CA TRP A 152 2.50 3.25 19.25
C TRP A 152 1.48 4.27 19.79
N GLN A 153 0.52 3.83 20.58
CA GLN A 153 -0.47 4.72 21.22
C GLN A 153 0.16 5.65 22.25
N ASN A 154 1.21 5.17 22.93
CA ASN A 154 1.87 5.91 24.01
C ASN A 154 3.35 6.15 23.70
N LYS A 155 4.15 5.07 23.71
CA LYS A 155 5.61 5.14 23.65
C LYS A 155 6.20 3.92 22.95
N CYS A 156 6.82 4.12 21.79
CA CYS A 156 7.44 3.04 20.99
C CYS A 156 8.79 2.59 21.54
N GLU A 157 8.83 2.12 22.78
CA GLU A 157 10.05 1.57 23.39
C GLU A 157 10.15 0.05 23.18
N LYS A 158 11.38 -0.52 23.25
CA LYS A 158 11.63 -1.97 23.16
C LYS A 158 10.81 -2.63 22.04
N CYS A 159 10.98 -2.14 20.80
CA CYS A 159 10.16 -2.51 19.65
C CYS A 159 10.16 -4.02 19.39
N PRO A 160 9.02 -4.73 19.39
CA PRO A 160 8.95 -6.17 19.17
C PRO A 160 9.27 -6.56 17.71
N ARG A 161 9.15 -5.62 16.76
CA ARG A 161 9.43 -5.85 15.34
C ARG A 161 10.91 -5.77 14.96
N ASN A 162 11.78 -5.36 15.87
CA ASN A 162 13.20 -5.15 15.59
C ASN A 162 13.94 -6.38 15.06
N ALA A 163 13.41 -7.56 15.28
CA ALA A 163 14.06 -8.78 14.83
C ALA A 163 13.62 -9.25 13.43
N ALA A 164 12.38 -8.95 13.01
CA ALA A 164 11.78 -9.67 11.88
C ALA A 164 11.54 -8.81 10.63
N ILE A 165 11.20 -7.53 10.74
CA ILE A 165 10.62 -6.77 9.61
C ILE A 165 11.31 -5.43 9.34
N VAL A 166 11.72 -4.71 10.36
CA VAL A 166 12.56 -3.51 10.22
C VAL A 166 14.01 -3.96 10.30
N LYS A 167 14.75 -3.85 9.19
CA LYS A 167 16.20 -4.12 9.23
C LYS A 167 16.79 -3.27 10.32
N ARG A 168 17.28 -3.91 11.39
CA ARG A 168 17.92 -3.24 12.53
C ARG A 168 18.88 -2.18 12.03
N SER A 169 18.81 -0.99 12.60
CA SER A 169 19.95 -0.10 12.49
C SER A 169 21.11 -0.71 13.26
N ILE A 170 22.31 -0.46 12.77
CA ILE A 170 23.53 -1.00 13.37
C ILE A 170 23.70 -0.45 14.79
N PHE A 171 23.26 0.81 15.03
CA PHE A 171 23.45 1.54 16.28
C PHE A 171 22.16 1.63 17.15
N GLY A 172 21.27 0.66 17.05
CA GLY A 172 20.07 0.57 17.89
C GLY A 172 18.79 1.09 17.24
N THR A 173 17.69 1.02 18.00
CA THR A 173 16.39 1.50 17.55
C THR A 173 16.05 2.80 18.25
N HIS A 174 15.70 3.78 17.48
CA HIS A 174 15.29 5.10 17.98
C HIS A 174 13.77 5.31 17.82
N SER A 175 12.99 4.21 17.86
CA SER A 175 11.54 4.26 17.59
C SER A 175 10.78 5.21 18.53
N GLU A 176 11.19 5.28 19.80
CA GLU A 176 10.62 6.19 20.77
C GLU A 176 10.88 7.66 20.40
N SER A 177 12.15 8.02 20.16
CA SER A 177 12.51 9.38 19.77
C SER A 177 11.90 9.77 18.43
N VAL A 178 11.79 8.82 17.47
CA VAL A 178 11.11 9.03 16.19
C VAL A 178 9.64 9.33 16.39
N LEU A 179 8.93 8.59 17.27
CA LEU A 179 7.53 8.85 17.58
C LEU A 179 7.34 10.23 18.21
N ALA A 180 8.18 10.59 19.19
CA ALA A 180 8.11 11.91 19.85
C ALA A 180 8.34 13.06 18.85
N ARG A 181 9.31 12.89 17.95
CA ARG A 181 9.61 13.88 16.90
C ARG A 181 8.48 13.99 15.87
N LYS A 182 7.88 12.88 15.46
CA LYS A 182 6.70 12.87 14.58
C LYS A 182 5.54 13.60 15.23
N ARG A 183 5.23 13.31 16.50
CA ARG A 183 4.20 14.03 17.27
C ARG A 183 4.45 15.54 17.20
N LYS A 184 5.66 16.02 17.52
CA LYS A 184 6.01 17.44 17.45
C LYS A 184 5.90 18.01 16.01
N ALA A 185 6.30 17.25 15.01
CA ALA A 185 6.29 17.70 13.61
C ALA A 185 4.88 17.75 13.04
N PHE A 186 4.07 16.71 13.26
CA PHE A 186 2.81 16.50 12.55
C PHE A 186 1.59 17.11 13.26
N THR A 187 1.67 17.42 14.57
CA THR A 187 0.58 18.14 15.26
C THR A 187 0.70 19.66 15.10
N GLY A 188 -0.40 20.41 15.27
CA GLY A 188 -0.45 21.87 15.16
C GLY A 188 -0.39 22.40 13.72
N VAL A 189 -0.90 21.64 12.75
CA VAL A 189 -1.14 22.11 11.38
C VAL A 189 -2.58 22.60 11.28
N GLU A 190 -2.77 23.86 10.99
CA GLU A 190 -4.09 24.48 10.85
C GLU A 190 -4.84 23.89 9.65
N GLY A 191 -6.11 23.50 9.85
CA GLY A 191 -6.97 22.98 8.78
C GLY A 191 -6.56 21.66 8.15
N LEU A 192 -5.64 20.90 8.79
CA LEU A 192 -5.28 19.57 8.29
C LEU A 192 -6.42 18.58 8.47
N VAL A 193 -6.85 17.99 7.36
CA VAL A 193 -7.77 16.86 7.33
C VAL A 193 -7.00 15.60 6.95
N LEU A 194 -7.11 14.55 7.77
CA LEU A 194 -6.56 13.24 7.48
C LEU A 194 -7.54 12.43 6.64
N VAL A 195 -7.04 11.69 5.68
CA VAL A 195 -7.84 10.80 4.84
C VAL A 195 -7.37 9.37 5.06
N ALA A 196 -8.27 8.47 5.44
CA ALA A 196 -8.00 7.05 5.61
C ALA A 196 -8.78 6.22 4.58
N PRO A 197 -8.16 5.26 3.88
CA PRO A 197 -8.85 4.42 2.91
C PRO A 197 -9.70 3.32 3.53
N SER A 198 -9.70 3.16 4.85
CA SER A 198 -10.52 2.18 5.57
C SER A 198 -11.02 2.72 6.91
N LYS A 199 -12.13 2.19 7.40
CA LYS A 199 -12.63 2.41 8.77
C LYS A 199 -11.57 1.96 9.78
N TRP A 200 -10.93 0.80 9.52
CA TRP A 200 -9.86 0.27 10.36
C TRP A 200 -8.72 1.28 10.56
N LEU A 201 -8.18 1.87 9.49
CA LEU A 201 -7.09 2.84 9.63
C LEU A 201 -7.55 4.15 10.26
N ALA A 202 -8.78 4.60 9.96
CA ALA A 202 -9.38 5.77 10.61
C ALA A 202 -9.46 5.57 12.12
N ASP A 203 -9.90 4.40 12.59
CA ASP A 203 -9.99 4.08 14.02
C ASP A 203 -8.61 3.98 14.69
N MET A 204 -7.61 3.40 14.00
CA MET A 204 -6.23 3.42 14.50
C MET A 204 -5.69 4.86 14.60
N THR A 205 -5.98 5.70 13.60
CA THR A 205 -5.59 7.11 13.61
C THR A 205 -6.21 7.87 14.77
N ARG A 206 -7.51 7.68 15.04
CA ARG A 206 -8.22 8.27 16.18
C ARG A 206 -7.69 7.84 17.54
N LYS A 207 -7.09 6.62 17.63
CA LYS A 207 -6.42 6.13 18.86
C LYS A 207 -4.98 6.63 19.01
N SER A 208 -4.46 7.37 18.04
CA SER A 208 -3.09 7.87 18.02
C SER A 208 -3.01 9.35 18.44
N TYR A 209 -1.79 9.90 18.48
CA TYR A 209 -1.57 11.33 18.72
C TYR A 209 -2.13 12.22 17.59
N LEU A 210 -2.54 11.66 16.47
CA LEU A 210 -3.21 12.37 15.38
C LEU A 210 -4.72 12.52 15.58
N SER A 211 -5.27 12.05 16.71
CA SER A 211 -6.68 12.23 17.11
C SER A 211 -7.13 13.69 17.23
N CYS A 212 -6.18 14.63 17.23
CA CYS A 212 -6.47 16.06 17.20
C CYS A 212 -6.97 16.58 15.85
N TYR A 213 -6.99 15.73 14.80
CA TYR A 213 -7.44 16.06 13.46
C TYR A 213 -8.69 15.28 13.07
N ASP A 214 -9.52 15.88 12.20
CA ASP A 214 -10.61 15.18 11.55
C ASP A 214 -10.07 14.08 10.63
N VAL A 215 -10.77 12.95 10.58
CA VAL A 215 -10.43 11.81 9.73
C VAL A 215 -11.60 11.51 8.81
N GLU A 216 -11.44 11.81 7.53
CA GLU A 216 -12.33 11.43 6.44
C GLU A 216 -12.02 9.98 5.99
N ILE A 217 -13.06 9.19 5.71
CA ILE A 217 -12.89 7.85 5.11
C ILE A 217 -13.16 7.98 3.62
N VAL A 218 -12.12 7.76 2.81
CA VAL A 218 -12.20 7.76 1.35
C VAL A 218 -11.56 6.49 0.82
N ASN A 219 -12.38 5.51 0.49
CA ASN A 219 -11.92 4.22 0.02
C ASN A 219 -11.11 4.32 -1.28
N ASN A 220 -10.08 3.47 -1.43
CA ASN A 220 -9.36 3.33 -2.68
C ASN A 220 -10.32 2.90 -3.79
N LYS A 221 -10.16 3.48 -4.98
CA LYS A 221 -10.90 3.11 -6.19
C LYS A 221 -10.02 2.26 -7.10
N ILE A 222 -10.65 1.52 -7.99
CA ILE A 222 -10.01 0.82 -9.11
C ILE A 222 -10.58 1.32 -10.43
N ASP A 223 -9.87 1.10 -11.52
CA ASP A 223 -10.36 1.41 -12.86
C ASP A 223 -11.35 0.33 -13.31
N SER A 224 -12.65 0.60 -13.22
CA SER A 224 -13.72 -0.29 -13.63
C SER A 224 -13.83 -0.50 -15.16
N SER A 225 -13.18 0.34 -15.96
CA SER A 225 -13.06 0.09 -17.41
C SER A 225 -12.12 -1.05 -17.71
N VAL A 226 -11.11 -1.24 -16.86
CA VAL A 226 -10.09 -2.30 -16.94
C VAL A 226 -10.53 -3.53 -16.17
N PHE A 227 -10.81 -3.38 -14.86
CA PHE A 227 -11.21 -4.48 -13.98
C PHE A 227 -12.72 -4.69 -14.04
N LYS A 228 -13.12 -5.65 -14.84
CA LYS A 228 -14.47 -6.18 -15.00
C LYS A 228 -14.36 -7.61 -15.50
N HIS A 229 -15.45 -8.35 -15.41
CA HIS A 229 -15.48 -9.72 -15.97
C HIS A 229 -15.08 -9.71 -17.45
N ARG A 230 -14.20 -10.62 -17.85
CA ARG A 230 -13.66 -10.76 -19.21
C ARG A 230 -13.66 -12.23 -19.62
N VAL A 231 -13.96 -12.49 -20.89
CA VAL A 231 -13.67 -13.78 -21.51
C VAL A 231 -12.16 -13.98 -21.51
N SER A 232 -11.69 -15.15 -21.09
CA SER A 232 -10.28 -15.45 -20.91
C SER A 232 -9.94 -16.84 -21.39
N ASP A 233 -8.88 -16.94 -22.17
CA ASP A 233 -8.26 -18.19 -22.62
C ASP A 233 -7.10 -18.65 -21.69
N PHE A 234 -7.00 -18.03 -20.53
CA PHE A 234 -5.90 -18.25 -19.60
C PHE A 234 -5.79 -19.72 -19.16
N LYS A 235 -6.89 -20.37 -18.79
CA LYS A 235 -6.88 -21.78 -18.38
C LYS A 235 -6.42 -22.68 -19.52
N GLU A 236 -6.92 -22.45 -20.74
CA GLU A 236 -6.55 -23.22 -21.93
C GLU A 236 -5.08 -23.10 -22.24
N LYS A 237 -4.55 -21.85 -22.34
CA LYS A 237 -3.14 -21.59 -22.63
C LYS A 237 -2.15 -22.14 -21.60
N ASN A 238 -2.60 -22.37 -20.39
CA ASN A 238 -1.74 -22.87 -19.30
C ASN A 238 -2.04 -24.34 -18.95
N GLY A 239 -2.88 -25.05 -19.72
CA GLY A 239 -3.22 -26.45 -19.45
C GLY A 239 -4.06 -26.67 -18.19
N LEU A 240 -4.86 -25.69 -17.79
CA LEU A 240 -5.63 -25.67 -16.52
C LEU A 240 -7.14 -25.85 -16.71
N LEU A 241 -7.59 -26.27 -17.91
CA LEU A 241 -9.04 -26.40 -18.23
C LEU A 241 -9.79 -27.29 -17.26
N ASN A 242 -9.16 -28.38 -16.83
CA ASN A 242 -9.77 -29.37 -15.91
C ASN A 242 -9.36 -29.15 -14.44
N MET A 243 -8.85 -27.98 -14.11
CA MET A 243 -8.36 -27.67 -12.77
C MET A 243 -9.14 -26.53 -12.15
N HIS A 244 -9.33 -26.61 -10.84
CA HIS A 244 -9.79 -25.47 -10.04
C HIS A 244 -8.60 -24.54 -9.74
N VAL A 245 -8.71 -23.29 -10.15
CA VAL A 245 -7.64 -22.30 -10.06
C VAL A 245 -7.83 -21.42 -8.84
N ILE A 246 -6.88 -21.47 -7.91
CA ILE A 246 -6.77 -20.55 -6.77
C ILE A 246 -5.76 -19.45 -7.12
N LEU A 247 -6.21 -18.21 -7.22
CA LEU A 247 -5.40 -17.08 -7.60
C LEU A 247 -4.89 -16.30 -6.38
N GLY A 248 -3.59 -15.97 -6.38
CA GLY A 248 -2.99 -14.98 -5.50
C GLY A 248 -2.31 -13.87 -6.30
N VAL A 249 -2.49 -12.62 -5.89
CA VAL A 249 -1.89 -11.45 -6.56
C VAL A 249 -1.19 -10.54 -5.54
N ALA A 250 0.13 -10.38 -5.66
CA ALA A 250 0.89 -9.43 -4.86
C ALA A 250 2.22 -9.06 -5.53
N CYS A 251 2.71 -7.85 -5.30
CA CYS A 251 4.03 -7.42 -5.77
C CYS A 251 4.66 -6.42 -4.80
N PRO A 252 5.77 -6.79 -4.12
CA PRO A 252 6.42 -8.12 -4.08
C PRO A 252 5.70 -9.10 -3.16
N TRP A 253 5.85 -10.37 -3.42
CA TRP A 253 5.46 -11.43 -2.49
C TRP A 253 6.40 -11.47 -1.29
N THR A 254 5.84 -11.50 -0.11
CA THR A 254 6.56 -11.55 1.18
C THR A 254 5.73 -12.36 2.18
N GLU A 255 6.31 -12.67 3.34
CA GLU A 255 5.58 -13.30 4.45
C GLU A 255 4.34 -12.47 4.88
N ARG A 256 4.47 -11.15 4.87
CA ARG A 256 3.36 -10.23 5.15
C ARG A 256 2.18 -10.40 4.18
N LYS A 257 2.45 -10.76 2.93
CA LYS A 257 1.44 -11.00 1.89
C LYS A 257 0.94 -12.44 1.83
N GLY A 258 1.38 -13.29 2.78
CA GLY A 258 0.96 -14.68 2.88
C GLY A 258 1.62 -15.61 1.88
N PHE A 259 2.85 -15.32 1.43
CA PHE A 259 3.55 -16.21 0.49
C PHE A 259 3.71 -17.63 1.04
N SER A 260 4.13 -17.77 2.30
CA SER A 260 4.25 -19.06 2.97
C SER A 260 2.91 -19.79 3.13
N ASP A 261 1.80 -19.03 3.25
CA ASP A 261 0.48 -19.62 3.36
C ASP A 261 0.05 -20.31 2.05
N PHE A 262 0.43 -19.75 0.88
CA PHE A 262 0.24 -20.43 -0.40
C PHE A 262 1.10 -21.69 -0.55
N ILE A 263 2.35 -21.66 -0.08
CA ILE A 263 3.22 -22.85 -0.09
C ILE A 263 2.64 -23.95 0.81
N ARG A 264 2.15 -23.60 2.02
CA ARG A 264 1.47 -24.57 2.90
C ARG A 264 0.17 -25.09 2.28
N LEU A 265 -0.62 -24.20 1.71
CA LEU A 265 -1.89 -24.56 1.04
C LEU A 265 -1.64 -25.58 -0.08
N SER A 266 -0.61 -25.38 -0.90
CA SER A 266 -0.31 -26.29 -2.01
C SER A 266 -0.10 -27.75 -1.58
N ALA A 267 0.43 -27.97 -0.38
CA ALA A 267 0.62 -29.31 0.18
C ALA A 267 -0.69 -29.94 0.71
N LEU A 268 -1.75 -29.17 0.85
CA LEU A 268 -3.07 -29.62 1.35
C LEU A 268 -4.07 -29.85 0.21
N LEU A 269 -3.74 -29.46 -1.01
CA LEU A 269 -4.65 -29.51 -2.15
C LEU A 269 -4.59 -30.85 -2.89
N PRO A 270 -5.75 -31.38 -3.33
CA PRO A 270 -5.80 -32.48 -4.29
C PRO A 270 -5.25 -32.07 -5.68
N ASP A 271 -4.95 -33.07 -6.51
CA ASP A 271 -4.40 -32.87 -7.87
C ASP A 271 -5.36 -32.10 -8.81
N SER A 272 -6.65 -32.00 -8.47
CA SER A 272 -7.65 -31.22 -9.21
C SER A 272 -7.50 -29.70 -9.02
N TYR A 273 -6.61 -29.23 -8.13
CA TYR A 273 -6.40 -27.82 -7.86
C TYR A 273 -5.03 -27.35 -8.33
N CYS A 274 -4.98 -26.13 -8.84
CA CYS A 274 -3.75 -25.40 -9.17
C CYS A 274 -3.77 -24.01 -8.54
N ILE A 275 -2.65 -23.62 -7.95
CA ILE A 275 -2.45 -22.26 -7.47
C ILE A 275 -1.75 -21.43 -8.56
N VAL A 276 -2.25 -20.23 -8.82
CA VAL A 276 -1.61 -19.25 -9.70
C VAL A 276 -1.17 -18.04 -8.88
N LEU A 277 0.12 -17.75 -8.86
CA LEU A 277 0.67 -16.59 -8.14
C LEU A 277 1.20 -15.54 -9.11
N VAL A 278 0.55 -14.37 -9.16
CA VAL A 278 1.00 -13.24 -9.96
C VAL A 278 1.85 -12.29 -9.13
N GLY A 279 2.99 -11.85 -9.67
CA GLY A 279 3.93 -10.91 -9.06
C GLY A 279 5.10 -11.56 -8.31
N VAL A 280 5.34 -12.84 -8.54
CA VAL A 280 6.49 -13.58 -7.97
C VAL A 280 7.80 -13.22 -8.65
N SER A 281 8.89 -13.20 -7.90
CA SER A 281 10.24 -13.03 -8.42
C SER A 281 10.76 -14.31 -9.08
N GLU A 282 11.74 -14.20 -9.97
CA GLU A 282 12.41 -15.38 -10.56
C GLU A 282 12.96 -16.34 -9.52
N LYS A 283 13.53 -15.81 -8.43
CA LYS A 283 14.03 -16.63 -7.34
C LYS A 283 12.92 -17.45 -6.68
N GLN A 284 11.74 -16.85 -6.50
CA GLN A 284 10.58 -17.53 -5.95
C GLN A 284 10.06 -18.60 -6.92
N ILE A 285 9.92 -18.28 -8.21
CA ILE A 285 9.44 -19.23 -9.23
C ILE A 285 10.25 -20.54 -9.21
N ARG A 286 11.58 -20.46 -9.08
CA ARG A 286 12.47 -21.65 -9.05
C ARG A 286 12.22 -22.57 -7.86
N CYS A 287 11.56 -22.10 -6.83
CA CYS A 287 11.31 -22.84 -5.58
C CYS A 287 9.83 -23.13 -5.35
N LEU A 288 8.95 -22.87 -6.35
CA LEU A 288 7.52 -23.18 -6.22
C LEU A 288 7.29 -24.69 -6.32
N PRO A 289 6.35 -25.26 -5.54
CA PRO A 289 5.82 -26.59 -5.76
C PRO A 289 5.22 -26.76 -7.16
N SER A 290 5.15 -28.00 -7.66
CA SER A 290 4.71 -28.32 -9.02
C SER A 290 3.24 -27.92 -9.32
N ASN A 291 2.40 -27.86 -8.30
CA ASN A 291 1.00 -27.44 -8.41
C ASN A 291 0.82 -25.91 -8.21
N ILE A 292 1.92 -25.13 -8.26
CA ILE A 292 1.88 -23.66 -8.25
C ILE A 292 2.49 -23.10 -9.54
N VAL A 293 1.69 -22.38 -10.31
CA VAL A 293 2.13 -21.62 -11.49
C VAL A 293 2.51 -20.20 -11.07
N GLY A 294 3.78 -19.82 -11.29
CA GLY A 294 4.29 -18.50 -10.95
C GLY A 294 4.37 -17.57 -12.17
N ILE A 295 3.73 -16.40 -12.09
CA ILE A 295 3.77 -15.35 -13.12
C ILE A 295 4.51 -14.13 -12.54
N ARG A 296 5.61 -13.72 -13.17
CA ARG A 296 6.39 -12.55 -12.70
C ARG A 296 5.63 -11.25 -12.77
N ARG A 297 5.06 -11.00 -13.92
CA ARG A 297 4.30 -9.78 -14.22
C ARG A 297 3.39 -10.04 -15.41
N THR A 298 2.19 -9.52 -15.37
CA THR A 298 1.31 -9.47 -16.52
C THR A 298 1.75 -8.36 -17.49
N GLU A 299 1.52 -8.54 -18.77
CA GLU A 299 1.84 -7.56 -19.81
C GLU A 299 1.04 -6.27 -19.65
N SER A 300 -0.18 -6.38 -19.14
CA SER A 300 -1.09 -5.27 -18.92
C SER A 300 -2.05 -5.53 -17.76
N ALA A 301 -2.72 -4.49 -17.30
CA ALA A 301 -3.81 -4.62 -16.32
C ALA A 301 -5.02 -5.38 -16.89
N ILE A 302 -5.24 -5.33 -18.23
CA ILE A 302 -6.28 -6.11 -18.90
C ILE A 302 -5.97 -7.62 -18.78
N LYS A 303 -4.72 -8.03 -19.00
CA LYS A 303 -4.30 -9.43 -18.83
C LYS A 303 -4.45 -9.90 -17.38
N LEU A 304 -4.22 -9.02 -16.42
CA LEU A 304 -4.48 -9.33 -15.01
C LEU A 304 -5.99 -9.52 -14.76
N ALA A 305 -6.85 -8.69 -15.35
CA ALA A 305 -8.30 -8.83 -15.23
C ALA A 305 -8.83 -10.13 -15.89
N GLU A 306 -8.22 -10.58 -17.00
CA GLU A 306 -8.50 -11.88 -17.61
C GLU A 306 -8.13 -13.04 -16.68
N ILE A 307 -7.01 -12.95 -15.95
CA ILE A 307 -6.61 -13.98 -14.97
C ILE A 307 -7.57 -14.00 -13.79
N TYR A 308 -7.97 -12.84 -13.26
CA TYR A 308 -9.01 -12.78 -12.21
C TYR A 308 -10.31 -13.42 -12.67
N SER A 309 -10.73 -13.15 -13.91
CA SER A 309 -11.99 -13.67 -14.45
C SER A 309 -11.95 -15.18 -14.75
N ALA A 310 -10.76 -15.75 -14.96
CA ALA A 310 -10.55 -17.17 -15.18
C ALA A 310 -10.38 -17.98 -13.89
N ALA A 311 -10.09 -17.31 -12.77
CA ALA A 311 -9.87 -17.98 -11.50
C ALA A 311 -11.20 -18.37 -10.83
N ASP A 312 -11.24 -19.57 -10.24
CA ASP A 312 -12.41 -20.04 -9.49
C ASP A 312 -12.50 -19.36 -8.12
N VAL A 313 -11.33 -19.12 -7.48
CA VAL A 313 -11.24 -18.42 -6.19
C VAL A 313 -10.02 -17.50 -6.18
N PHE A 314 -10.20 -16.26 -5.78
CA PHE A 314 -9.11 -15.37 -5.39
C PHE A 314 -8.89 -15.47 -3.88
N PHE A 315 -7.68 -15.84 -3.47
CA PHE A 315 -7.29 -15.94 -2.06
C PHE A 315 -6.32 -14.85 -1.66
N ASN A 316 -6.65 -14.10 -0.60
CA ASN A 316 -5.80 -13.03 -0.06
C ASN A 316 -5.44 -13.30 1.42
N PRO A 317 -4.42 -14.13 1.71
CA PRO A 317 -3.98 -14.44 3.07
C PRO A 317 -3.04 -13.37 3.65
N THR A 318 -3.29 -12.10 3.35
CA THR A 318 -2.42 -11.02 3.84
C THR A 318 -2.50 -10.90 5.37
N LYS A 319 -1.33 -10.77 6.01
CA LYS A 319 -1.19 -10.68 7.47
C LYS A 319 -1.13 -9.23 7.97
N GLU A 320 -0.88 -8.29 7.06
CA GLU A 320 -0.89 -6.84 7.32
C GLU A 320 -1.32 -6.08 6.07
N GLU A 321 -2.44 -5.39 6.15
CA GLU A 321 -2.99 -4.62 5.05
C GLU A 321 -3.84 -3.46 5.57
N ASN A 322 -4.08 -2.48 4.71
CA ASN A 322 -5.00 -1.39 4.99
C ASN A 322 -6.31 -1.55 4.22
N TYR A 323 -6.29 -1.33 2.90
CA TYR A 323 -7.47 -1.45 2.03
C TYR A 323 -7.02 -2.00 0.66
N PRO A 324 -6.94 -3.33 0.51
CA PRO A 324 -6.30 -3.96 -0.64
C PRO A 324 -7.11 -3.79 -1.92
N THR A 325 -6.51 -3.10 -2.91
CA THR A 325 -7.13 -2.96 -4.24
C THR A 325 -7.27 -4.29 -4.96
N VAL A 326 -6.43 -5.28 -4.66
CA VAL A 326 -6.52 -6.63 -5.25
C VAL A 326 -7.84 -7.33 -4.93
N ASN A 327 -8.45 -7.08 -3.75
CA ASN A 327 -9.79 -7.57 -3.43
C ASN A 327 -10.85 -6.87 -4.29
N LEU A 328 -10.71 -5.55 -4.48
CA LEU A 328 -11.62 -4.78 -5.34
C LEU A 328 -11.51 -5.20 -6.80
N GLU A 329 -10.29 -5.47 -7.27
CA GLU A 329 -9.98 -5.95 -8.63
C GLU A 329 -10.64 -7.32 -8.86
N ALA A 330 -10.47 -8.27 -7.91
CA ALA A 330 -11.09 -9.59 -7.95
C ALA A 330 -12.63 -9.51 -7.95
N ARG A 331 -13.20 -8.68 -7.05
CA ARG A 331 -14.64 -8.41 -6.98
C ARG A 331 -15.20 -7.89 -8.29
N ALA A 332 -14.54 -6.88 -8.87
CA ALA A 332 -14.98 -6.28 -10.14
C ALA A 332 -14.90 -7.26 -11.32
N CYS A 333 -13.97 -8.21 -11.29
CA CYS A 333 -13.87 -9.29 -12.26
C CYS A 333 -14.85 -10.47 -12.01
N GLY A 334 -15.67 -10.41 -10.95
CA GLY A 334 -16.66 -11.42 -10.62
C GLY A 334 -16.12 -12.67 -9.92
N CYS A 335 -14.83 -12.63 -9.52
CA CYS A 335 -14.15 -13.74 -8.87
C CYS A 335 -14.68 -13.96 -7.44
N ARG A 336 -14.83 -15.22 -7.00
CA ARG A 336 -15.08 -15.55 -5.59
C ARG A 336 -13.85 -15.14 -4.76
N ILE A 337 -14.06 -14.59 -3.59
CA ILE A 337 -12.97 -14.03 -2.76
C ILE A 337 -12.95 -14.72 -1.41
N VAL A 338 -11.78 -15.23 -1.03
CA VAL A 338 -11.48 -15.59 0.35
C VAL A 338 -10.35 -14.71 0.86
N THR A 339 -10.58 -14.00 1.94
CA THR A 339 -9.58 -13.10 2.52
C THR A 339 -9.48 -13.29 4.03
N TYR A 340 -8.30 -13.04 4.59
CA TYR A 340 -8.15 -12.95 6.04
C TYR A 340 -8.75 -11.64 6.55
N ASP A 341 -9.36 -11.70 7.74
CA ASP A 341 -9.79 -10.51 8.50
C ASP A 341 -8.54 -9.77 9.04
N THR A 342 -7.97 -8.93 8.18
CA THR A 342 -6.72 -8.22 8.46
C THR A 342 -6.84 -6.76 8.01
N GLY A 343 -6.70 -5.83 8.95
CA GLY A 343 -6.87 -4.41 8.64
C GLY A 343 -8.24 -4.12 8.05
N GLY A 344 -8.29 -3.45 6.91
CA GLY A 344 -9.53 -3.18 6.18
C GLY A 344 -9.86 -4.20 5.08
N CYS A 345 -9.29 -5.42 5.12
CA CYS A 345 -9.59 -6.45 4.10
C CYS A 345 -11.08 -6.80 4.06
N ALA A 346 -11.72 -7.00 5.22
CA ALA A 346 -13.14 -7.30 5.31
C ALA A 346 -14.01 -6.18 4.72
N GLU A 347 -13.60 -4.92 4.89
CA GLU A 347 -14.33 -3.76 4.34
C GLU A 347 -14.37 -3.76 2.81
N THR A 348 -13.33 -4.30 2.15
CA THR A 348 -13.25 -4.36 0.67
C THR A 348 -14.24 -5.34 0.04
N VAL A 349 -14.76 -6.26 0.82
CA VAL A 349 -15.69 -7.30 0.38
C VAL A 349 -17.07 -7.19 1.03
N GLU A 350 -17.31 -6.14 1.80
CA GLU A 350 -18.61 -5.87 2.43
C GLU A 350 -19.72 -5.79 1.36
N GLY A 351 -20.81 -6.55 1.58
CA GLY A 351 -21.94 -6.63 0.63
C GLY A 351 -21.62 -7.37 -0.67
N TYR A 352 -20.58 -8.18 -0.72
CA TYR A 352 -20.28 -9.08 -1.83
C TYR A 352 -20.56 -10.53 -1.42
N ASP A 353 -21.64 -11.11 -1.92
CA ASP A 353 -22.15 -12.44 -1.59
C ASP A 353 -21.21 -13.60 -1.97
N LYS A 354 -20.30 -13.36 -2.94
CA LYS A 354 -19.26 -14.33 -3.34
C LYS A 354 -17.97 -14.19 -2.50
N ALA A 355 -18.03 -13.59 -1.31
CA ALA A 355 -16.84 -13.40 -0.47
C ALA A 355 -16.97 -14.09 0.89
N ILE A 356 -15.87 -14.69 1.34
CA ILE A 356 -15.71 -15.26 2.69
C ILE A 356 -14.52 -14.58 3.39
N VAL A 357 -14.76 -14.15 4.62
CA VAL A 357 -13.73 -13.55 5.48
C VAL A 357 -13.36 -14.52 6.59
N LEU A 358 -12.15 -15.07 6.54
CA LEU A 358 -11.64 -15.97 7.57
C LEU A 358 -11.18 -15.18 8.80
N ARG A 359 -11.66 -15.56 9.98
CA ARG A 359 -11.44 -14.86 11.25
C ARG A 359 -10.79 -15.75 12.30
N GLY A 360 -10.10 -15.14 13.25
CA GLY A 360 -9.54 -15.83 14.41
C GLY A 360 -8.68 -17.04 14.05
N VAL A 361 -9.00 -18.19 14.56
CA VAL A 361 -8.30 -19.47 14.33
C VAL A 361 -8.42 -20.00 12.90
N GLU A 362 -9.39 -19.52 12.14
CA GLU A 362 -9.59 -19.91 10.73
C GLU A 362 -8.66 -19.14 9.76
N LYS A 363 -7.93 -18.13 10.24
CA LYS A 363 -6.96 -17.38 9.43
C LYS A 363 -5.71 -18.20 9.15
N THR A 364 -5.90 -19.34 8.49
CA THR A 364 -4.85 -20.32 8.15
C THR A 364 -5.13 -20.95 6.79
N PRO A 365 -4.12 -21.53 6.12
CA PRO A 365 -4.31 -22.33 4.93
C PRO A 365 -5.27 -23.53 5.15
N GLU A 366 -5.23 -24.13 6.33
CA GLU A 366 -6.09 -25.24 6.74
C GLU A 366 -7.56 -24.78 6.88
N GLY A 367 -7.78 -23.58 7.44
CA GLY A 367 -9.12 -22.97 7.52
C GLY A 367 -9.68 -22.70 6.14
N PHE A 368 -8.87 -22.19 5.21
CA PHE A 368 -9.27 -22.00 3.82
C PHE A 368 -9.55 -23.37 3.15
N ARG A 369 -8.69 -24.38 3.34
CA ARG A 369 -8.88 -25.71 2.74
C ARG A 369 -10.23 -26.34 3.14
N LYS A 370 -10.68 -26.17 4.39
CA LYS A 370 -11.95 -26.72 4.89
C LYS A 370 -13.18 -26.21 4.16
N ILE A 371 -13.16 -24.97 3.66
CA ILE A 371 -14.30 -24.35 2.99
C ILE A 371 -14.21 -24.45 1.46
N LEU A 372 -13.04 -24.82 0.93
CA LEU A 372 -12.73 -24.70 -0.49
C LEU A 372 -13.62 -25.56 -1.37
N ASP A 373 -13.86 -26.83 -0.99
CA ASP A 373 -14.67 -27.75 -1.80
C ASP A 373 -16.11 -27.24 -1.93
N GLY A 374 -16.72 -26.78 -0.83
CA GLY A 374 -18.06 -26.19 -0.87
C GLY A 374 -18.18 -24.92 -1.70
N ILE A 375 -17.08 -24.12 -1.76
CA ILE A 375 -17.08 -22.87 -2.55
C ILE A 375 -17.01 -23.17 -4.06
N VAL A 376 -16.27 -24.19 -4.46
CA VAL A 376 -15.98 -24.46 -5.88
C VAL A 376 -17.11 -25.27 -6.54
N GLU A 377 -17.84 -26.08 -5.77
CA GLU A 377 -18.95 -26.90 -6.27
C GLU A 377 -20.25 -26.10 -6.49
N GLU A 378 -20.40 -24.93 -5.87
CA GLU A 378 -21.55 -24.06 -6.13
C GLU A 378 -21.48 -23.46 -7.53
N PRO A 379 -22.53 -23.56 -8.37
CA PRO A 379 -22.55 -22.93 -9.69
C PRO A 379 -22.36 -21.41 -9.59
N VAL A 380 -21.55 -20.85 -10.48
CA VAL A 380 -21.23 -19.41 -10.56
C VAL A 380 -22.41 -18.59 -11.05
#